data_32b4a2ba79b46ebc5cc957a6420a7b62
#
_entry.id   32b4a2ba79b46ebc5cc957a6420a7b62
#
_cell.length_a   1.000
_cell.length_b   1.000
_cell.length_c   1.000
_cell.angle_alpha   90.00
_cell.angle_beta   90.00
_cell.angle_gamma   90.00
#
_symmetry.space_group_name_H-M   'P 1'
#
loop_
_entity.id
_entity.type
_entity.pdbx_description
1 polymer ?
#
loop_
_entity_poly.entity_id
_entity_poly.type
_entity_poly.pdbx_seq_one_letter_code
_entity_poly.pdbx_strand_id
1 'polypeptide(L)'
;MSTIELRKVTKRFGSFTAVKNVDLSVAAGEVVCLLGPSGCGKTTTLRVIAGLESVTDGEVVIAGKVMNNLPPEKRDIAMVFQFYALYPSASVGENIAFPLYHDGISGAERTARVNRVAAILHLEHVLDRLPNQISEGEKQRAAMARAIVRDPNCFLFDEPLSRLDVELRQSMRGQIKEVLQGLSKATVIVTHDQLEALTMADRIAIMKDGLIEQVGSPHEVFAKPANAFVASFIGTPQMNLLEADLKTFADGTAEMTVAGINLAIRTDAAVARLQPGKVTIGVRPRAFTATDTGDRGTISARAELIEPMGAETLIHARTAAGADIRVVVTRSQRVKVGEALNLRPDPRQTHVFDGAGKAVRS
;
A
#
# COMPACT_ATOMS: atom_id res chain seq x y z
N MET A 1 -18.26 15.33 -2.01
CA MET A 1 -18.99 14.27 -1.30
C MET A 1 -18.28 12.97 -1.56
N SER A 2 -18.22 12.06 -0.57
CA SER A 2 -17.62 10.73 -0.74
C SER A 2 -18.49 9.89 -1.66
N THR A 3 -17.88 9.16 -2.59
CA THR A 3 -18.62 8.30 -3.53
C THR A 3 -18.69 6.85 -3.04
N ILE A 4 -17.73 6.41 -2.21
CA ILE A 4 -17.76 5.11 -1.53
C ILE A 4 -17.57 5.36 -0.03
N GLU A 5 -18.43 4.77 0.79
CA GLU A 5 -18.27 4.78 2.24
C GLU A 5 -18.53 3.38 2.81
N LEU A 6 -17.63 2.92 3.62
CA LEU A 6 -17.79 1.77 4.50
C LEU A 6 -18.02 2.29 5.91
N ARG A 7 -19.13 1.93 6.51
CA ARG A 7 -19.52 2.35 7.86
C ARG A 7 -19.58 1.12 8.74
N LYS A 8 -18.57 0.92 9.59
CA LYS A 8 -18.42 -0.20 10.53
C LYS A 8 -18.63 -1.57 9.86
N VAL A 9 -18.12 -1.73 8.66
CA VAL A 9 -18.33 -2.94 7.86
C VAL A 9 -17.62 -4.12 8.49
N THR A 10 -18.39 -5.18 8.73
CA THR A 10 -17.90 -6.48 9.21
C THR A 10 -18.35 -7.59 8.26
N LYS A 11 -17.42 -8.49 7.91
CA LYS A 11 -17.70 -9.71 7.15
C LYS A 11 -17.19 -10.93 7.88
N ARG A 12 -18.09 -11.87 8.16
CA ARG A 12 -17.78 -13.18 8.76
C ARG A 12 -18.07 -14.31 7.78
N PHE A 13 -17.25 -15.34 7.84
CA PHE A 13 -17.45 -16.63 7.19
C PHE A 13 -17.47 -17.71 8.27
N GLY A 14 -18.64 -18.13 8.70
CA GLY A 14 -18.77 -18.97 9.88
C GLY A 14 -18.14 -18.30 11.12
N SER A 15 -17.19 -18.95 11.77
CA SER A 15 -16.44 -18.39 12.91
C SER A 15 -15.32 -17.41 12.54
N PHE A 16 -14.89 -17.40 11.28
CA PHE A 16 -13.79 -16.55 10.84
C PHE A 16 -14.29 -15.15 10.47
N THR A 17 -13.68 -14.10 11.03
CA THR A 17 -13.97 -12.71 10.72
C THR A 17 -12.89 -12.15 9.79
N ALA A 18 -13.24 -12.00 8.52
CA ALA A 18 -12.32 -11.54 7.46
C ALA A 18 -12.17 -10.00 7.43
N VAL A 19 -13.24 -9.27 7.79
CA VAL A 19 -13.27 -7.81 7.86
C VAL A 19 -13.94 -7.44 9.18
N LYS A 20 -13.33 -6.54 9.96
CA LYS A 20 -13.72 -6.23 11.34
C LYS A 20 -13.97 -4.74 11.50
N ASN A 21 -15.24 -4.34 11.56
CA ASN A 21 -15.64 -2.96 11.89
C ASN A 21 -14.86 -1.89 11.09
N VAL A 22 -14.76 -2.06 9.78
CA VAL A 22 -13.99 -1.19 8.91
C VAL A 22 -14.78 0.06 8.56
N ASP A 23 -14.15 1.22 8.82
CA ASP A 23 -14.59 2.53 8.37
C ASP A 23 -13.63 3.04 7.29
N LEU A 24 -14.13 3.40 6.11
CA LEU A 24 -13.36 3.95 5.00
C LEU A 24 -14.23 4.85 4.14
N SER A 25 -13.72 6.00 3.74
CA SER A 25 -14.38 6.87 2.78
C SER A 25 -13.46 7.15 1.60
N VAL A 26 -14.01 7.17 0.39
CA VAL A 26 -13.30 7.48 -0.86
C VAL A 26 -14.10 8.57 -1.58
N ALA A 27 -13.47 9.70 -1.83
CA ALA A 27 -14.07 10.82 -2.52
C ALA A 27 -14.13 10.61 -4.05
N ALA A 28 -14.95 11.38 -4.74
CA ALA A 28 -14.93 11.44 -6.20
C ALA A 28 -13.55 11.91 -6.69
N GLY A 29 -12.98 11.21 -7.65
CA GLY A 29 -11.64 11.49 -8.18
C GLY A 29 -10.49 11.01 -7.31
N GLU A 30 -10.77 10.43 -6.14
CA GLU A 30 -9.75 9.89 -5.23
C GLU A 30 -9.44 8.42 -5.54
N VAL A 31 -8.17 8.08 -5.51
CA VAL A 31 -7.65 6.71 -5.60
C VAL A 31 -7.18 6.25 -4.22
N VAL A 32 -7.86 5.27 -3.63
CA VAL A 32 -7.45 4.65 -2.36
C VAL A 32 -6.93 3.25 -2.62
N CYS A 33 -5.70 2.96 -2.17
CA CYS A 33 -5.13 1.62 -2.19
C CYS A 33 -5.36 0.90 -0.85
N LEU A 34 -5.97 -0.28 -0.89
CA LEU A 34 -5.96 -1.24 0.22
C LEU A 34 -4.68 -2.06 0.14
N LEU A 35 -3.81 -1.91 1.12
CA LEU A 35 -2.50 -2.56 1.18
C LEU A 35 -2.36 -3.36 2.48
N GLY A 36 -1.68 -4.50 2.44
CA GLY A 36 -1.47 -5.34 3.63
C GLY A 36 -1.04 -6.76 3.27
N PRO A 37 -0.66 -7.58 4.26
CA PRO A 37 -0.25 -8.97 4.05
C PRO A 37 -1.33 -9.82 3.37
N SER A 38 -0.95 -10.97 2.86
CA SER A 38 -1.91 -11.95 2.34
C SER A 38 -2.89 -12.38 3.43
N GLY A 39 -4.17 -12.49 3.09
CA GLY A 39 -5.23 -12.91 4.03
C GLY A 39 -5.72 -11.83 5.00
N CYS A 40 -5.25 -10.58 4.94
CA CYS A 40 -5.69 -9.53 5.87
C CYS A 40 -7.08 -8.92 5.57
N GLY A 41 -7.78 -9.38 4.52
CA GLY A 41 -9.17 -8.96 4.24
C GLY A 41 -9.35 -7.99 3.06
N LYS A 42 -8.29 -7.60 2.33
CA LYS A 42 -8.36 -6.64 1.20
C LYS A 42 -9.35 -7.02 0.11
N THR A 43 -9.16 -8.19 -0.51
CA THR A 43 -10.04 -8.72 -1.55
C THR A 43 -11.46 -8.94 -1.04
N THR A 44 -11.61 -9.37 0.23
CA THR A 44 -12.93 -9.49 0.85
C THR A 44 -13.61 -8.14 0.96
N THR A 45 -12.90 -7.09 1.40
CA THR A 45 -13.42 -5.72 1.47
C THR A 45 -13.84 -5.23 0.09
N LEU A 46 -13.00 -5.46 -0.94
CA LEU A 46 -13.32 -5.09 -2.32
C LEU A 46 -14.58 -5.81 -2.82
N ARG A 47 -14.71 -7.12 -2.56
CA ARG A 47 -15.89 -7.92 -2.94
C ARG A 47 -17.15 -7.48 -2.21
N VAL A 48 -17.04 -7.04 -0.96
CA VAL A 48 -18.15 -6.47 -0.20
C VAL A 48 -18.62 -5.15 -0.84
N ILE A 49 -17.71 -4.27 -1.26
CA ILE A 49 -18.05 -3.04 -2.01
C ILE A 49 -18.74 -3.41 -3.32
N ALA A 50 -18.22 -4.39 -4.04
CA ALA A 50 -18.76 -4.85 -5.31
C ALA A 50 -20.14 -5.54 -5.19
N GLY A 51 -20.54 -6.00 -3.99
CA GLY A 51 -21.74 -6.80 -3.79
C GLY A 51 -21.61 -8.27 -4.16
N LEU A 52 -20.38 -8.72 -4.40
CA LEU A 52 -20.03 -10.15 -4.60
C LEU A 52 -20.03 -10.91 -3.27
N GLU A 53 -19.90 -10.18 -2.17
CA GLU A 53 -20.02 -10.69 -0.81
C GLU A 53 -21.00 -9.79 -0.02
N SER A 54 -21.91 -10.42 0.73
CA SER A 54 -22.81 -9.70 1.61
C SER A 54 -22.06 -9.19 2.85
N VAL A 55 -22.46 -8.04 3.40
CA VAL A 55 -22.00 -7.60 4.73
C VAL A 55 -22.65 -8.46 5.82
N THR A 56 -21.94 -8.70 6.91
CA THR A 56 -22.52 -9.30 8.14
C THR A 56 -23.09 -8.21 9.02
N ASP A 57 -22.34 -7.11 9.22
CA ASP A 57 -22.75 -5.94 9.99
C ASP A 57 -22.19 -4.67 9.30
N GLY A 58 -22.82 -3.51 9.56
CA GLY A 58 -22.43 -2.22 9.01
C GLY A 58 -23.07 -1.95 7.64
N GLU A 59 -22.60 -0.91 6.97
CA GLU A 59 -23.18 -0.42 5.72
C GLU A 59 -22.12 -0.14 4.66
N VAL A 60 -22.45 -0.49 3.41
CA VAL A 60 -21.75 -0.02 2.20
C VAL A 60 -22.62 1.04 1.54
N VAL A 61 -22.08 2.24 1.36
CA VAL A 61 -22.76 3.36 0.71
C VAL A 61 -22.01 3.75 -0.55
N ILE A 62 -22.69 3.82 -1.69
CA ILE A 62 -22.13 4.29 -2.97
C ILE A 62 -23.03 5.42 -3.49
N ALA A 63 -22.43 6.54 -3.88
CA ALA A 63 -23.14 7.73 -4.34
C ALA A 63 -24.28 8.16 -3.40
N GLY A 64 -24.06 8.03 -2.07
CA GLY A 64 -25.02 8.39 -1.02
C GLY A 64 -26.15 7.38 -0.79
N LYS A 65 -26.15 6.23 -1.46
CA LYS A 65 -27.17 5.17 -1.31
C LYS A 65 -26.59 3.94 -0.62
N VAL A 66 -27.32 3.38 0.34
CA VAL A 66 -26.97 2.11 0.99
C VAL A 66 -27.15 0.96 -0.01
N MET A 67 -26.10 0.16 -0.18
CA MET A 67 -26.01 -0.90 -1.20
C MET A 67 -26.12 -2.32 -0.65
N ASN A 68 -26.29 -2.50 0.66
CA ASN A 68 -26.18 -3.82 1.32
C ASN A 68 -27.03 -4.91 0.64
N ASN A 69 -28.27 -4.58 0.29
CA ASN A 69 -29.23 -5.52 -0.29
C ASN A 69 -29.27 -5.51 -1.83
N LEU A 70 -28.39 -4.75 -2.48
CA LEU A 70 -28.34 -4.66 -3.92
C LEU A 70 -27.27 -5.61 -4.47
N PRO A 71 -27.63 -6.44 -5.47
CA PRO A 71 -26.64 -7.29 -6.16
C PRO A 71 -25.71 -6.44 -7.04
N PRO A 72 -24.56 -6.99 -7.47
CA PRO A 72 -23.52 -6.25 -8.20
C PRO A 72 -24.02 -5.45 -9.40
N GLU A 73 -24.91 -6.03 -10.20
CA GLU A 73 -25.46 -5.43 -11.42
C GLU A 73 -26.31 -4.17 -11.16
N LYS A 74 -26.77 -3.96 -9.93
CA LYS A 74 -27.56 -2.79 -9.52
C LYS A 74 -26.75 -1.72 -8.78
N ARG A 75 -25.45 -1.95 -8.55
CA ARG A 75 -24.59 -1.02 -7.82
C ARG A 75 -23.95 0.04 -8.70
N ASP A 76 -24.05 -0.08 -10.03
CA ASP A 76 -23.44 0.80 -11.01
C ASP A 76 -21.95 1.04 -10.73
N ILE A 77 -21.22 -0.06 -10.62
CA ILE A 77 -19.77 -0.12 -10.41
C ILE A 77 -19.09 -0.81 -11.57
N ALA A 78 -17.79 -0.57 -11.77
CA ALA A 78 -16.97 -1.39 -12.63
C ALA A 78 -15.85 -2.04 -11.82
N MET A 79 -15.63 -3.33 -12.04
CA MET A 79 -14.58 -4.09 -11.38
C MET A 79 -13.64 -4.71 -12.41
N VAL A 80 -12.34 -4.50 -12.19
CA VAL A 80 -11.26 -5.17 -12.92
C VAL A 80 -10.68 -6.23 -12.00
N PHE A 81 -10.77 -7.48 -12.44
CA PHE A 81 -10.27 -8.63 -11.71
C PHE A 81 -8.80 -8.87 -11.98
N GLN A 82 -8.13 -9.57 -11.09
CA GLN A 82 -6.74 -10.03 -11.23
C GLN A 82 -6.49 -10.81 -12.53
N PHE A 83 -7.49 -11.58 -12.98
CA PHE A 83 -7.52 -12.17 -14.32
C PHE A 83 -8.30 -11.24 -15.24
N TYR A 84 -7.78 -10.92 -16.38
CA TYR A 84 -8.39 -9.96 -17.32
C TYR A 84 -9.84 -10.30 -17.71
N ALA A 85 -10.19 -11.57 -17.62
CA ALA A 85 -11.53 -12.09 -17.95
C ALA A 85 -12.04 -11.60 -19.33
N LEU A 86 -11.13 -11.47 -20.30
CA LEU A 86 -11.49 -11.15 -21.68
C LEU A 86 -12.13 -12.37 -22.33
N TYR A 87 -13.15 -12.14 -23.13
CA TYR A 87 -13.78 -13.16 -23.95
C TYR A 87 -12.83 -13.58 -25.08
N PRO A 88 -12.35 -14.82 -25.13
CA PRO A 88 -11.27 -15.21 -26.02
C PRO A 88 -11.69 -15.28 -27.51
N SER A 89 -12.99 -15.43 -27.77
CA SER A 89 -13.58 -15.49 -29.11
C SER A 89 -14.02 -14.12 -29.65
N ALA A 90 -13.95 -13.07 -28.85
CA ALA A 90 -14.31 -11.71 -29.22
C ALA A 90 -13.05 -10.86 -29.41
N SER A 91 -13.07 -9.96 -30.38
CA SER A 91 -11.99 -8.99 -30.59
C SER A 91 -11.83 -8.07 -29.39
N VAL A 92 -10.74 -7.31 -29.32
CA VAL A 92 -10.52 -6.29 -28.27
C VAL A 92 -11.66 -5.27 -28.30
N GLY A 93 -12.05 -4.79 -29.46
CA GLY A 93 -13.15 -3.85 -29.61
C GLY A 93 -14.48 -4.41 -29.13
N GLU A 94 -14.80 -5.66 -29.47
CA GLU A 94 -15.99 -6.36 -28.98
C GLU A 94 -15.95 -6.58 -27.46
N ASN A 95 -14.80 -6.94 -26.90
CA ASN A 95 -14.62 -7.04 -25.45
C ASN A 95 -14.91 -5.72 -24.74
N ILE A 96 -14.40 -4.60 -25.27
CA ILE A 96 -14.66 -3.27 -24.73
C ILE A 96 -16.15 -2.91 -24.88
N ALA A 97 -16.76 -3.22 -26.03
CA ALA A 97 -18.16 -2.91 -26.31
C ALA A 97 -19.17 -3.74 -25.49
N PHE A 98 -18.74 -4.91 -24.98
CA PHE A 98 -19.64 -5.88 -24.37
C PHE A 98 -20.58 -5.32 -23.30
N PRO A 99 -20.12 -4.50 -22.34
CA PRO A 99 -21.00 -3.94 -21.32
C PRO A 99 -22.09 -3.02 -21.87
N LEU A 100 -21.89 -2.45 -23.06
CA LEU A 100 -22.81 -1.49 -23.69
C LEU A 100 -23.96 -2.15 -24.46
N TYR A 101 -23.96 -3.47 -24.65
CA TYR A 101 -25.01 -4.14 -25.42
C TYR A 101 -26.37 -4.08 -24.74
N HIS A 102 -26.41 -3.94 -23.42
CA HIS A 102 -27.65 -3.88 -22.64
C HIS A 102 -28.13 -2.46 -22.35
N ASP A 103 -27.34 -1.43 -22.71
CA ASP A 103 -27.65 -0.02 -22.38
C ASP A 103 -28.63 0.64 -23.37
N GLY A 104 -29.11 -0.09 -24.39
CA GLY A 104 -30.09 0.42 -25.37
C GLY A 104 -29.56 1.53 -26.30
N ILE A 105 -28.24 1.75 -26.32
CA ILE A 105 -27.59 2.76 -27.18
C ILE A 105 -27.43 2.28 -28.62
N SER A 106 -27.38 3.22 -29.58
CA SER A 106 -27.19 2.90 -30.99
C SER A 106 -25.82 2.30 -31.27
N GLY A 107 -25.70 1.53 -32.38
CA GLY A 107 -24.41 0.99 -32.80
C GLY A 107 -23.35 2.08 -33.04
N ALA A 108 -23.74 3.21 -33.60
CA ALA A 108 -22.84 4.35 -33.84
C ALA A 108 -22.32 4.95 -32.54
N GLU A 109 -23.19 5.12 -31.53
CA GLU A 109 -22.77 5.64 -30.22
C GLU A 109 -21.86 4.65 -29.50
N ARG A 110 -22.17 3.33 -29.56
CA ARG A 110 -21.32 2.28 -28.98
C ARG A 110 -19.91 2.32 -29.58
N THR A 111 -19.82 2.39 -30.92
CA THR A 111 -18.53 2.52 -31.62
C THR A 111 -17.77 3.78 -31.19
N ALA A 112 -18.46 4.90 -31.07
CA ALA A 112 -17.84 6.16 -30.64
C ALA A 112 -17.30 6.06 -29.21
N ARG A 113 -18.00 5.42 -28.27
CA ARG A 113 -17.54 5.19 -26.89
C ARG A 113 -16.33 4.26 -26.85
N VAL A 114 -16.36 3.15 -27.60
CA VAL A 114 -15.24 2.21 -27.71
C VAL A 114 -13.99 2.91 -28.23
N ASN A 115 -14.11 3.67 -29.34
CA ASN A 115 -12.97 4.40 -29.92
C ASN A 115 -12.38 5.45 -28.96
N ARG A 116 -13.25 6.17 -28.23
CA ARG A 116 -12.81 7.15 -27.22
C ARG A 116 -11.98 6.47 -26.11
N VAL A 117 -12.45 5.35 -25.57
CA VAL A 117 -11.75 4.65 -24.51
C VAL A 117 -10.49 3.95 -25.04
N ALA A 118 -10.54 3.44 -26.27
CA ALA A 118 -9.37 2.86 -26.92
C ALA A 118 -8.26 3.89 -27.11
N ALA A 119 -8.60 5.13 -27.50
CA ALA A 119 -7.64 6.23 -27.63
C ALA A 119 -7.00 6.60 -26.29
N ILE A 120 -7.79 6.68 -25.20
CA ILE A 120 -7.29 6.95 -23.84
C ILE A 120 -6.27 5.88 -23.38
N LEU A 121 -6.48 4.62 -23.78
CA LEU A 121 -5.67 3.47 -23.35
C LEU A 121 -4.70 2.98 -24.43
N HIS A 122 -4.54 3.72 -25.54
CA HIS A 122 -3.64 3.40 -26.65
C HIS A 122 -3.87 1.98 -27.21
N LEU A 123 -5.13 1.65 -27.51
CA LEU A 123 -5.57 0.34 -28.01
C LEU A 123 -6.09 0.38 -29.45
N GLU A 124 -6.06 1.54 -30.14
CA GLU A 124 -6.64 1.73 -31.48
C GLU A 124 -6.11 0.73 -32.48
N HIS A 125 -4.82 0.42 -32.40
CA HIS A 125 -4.09 -0.47 -33.33
C HIS A 125 -4.39 -1.97 -33.12
N VAL A 126 -5.12 -2.35 -32.07
CA VAL A 126 -5.42 -3.74 -31.72
C VAL A 126 -6.91 -4.06 -31.59
N LEU A 127 -7.79 -3.09 -31.90
CA LEU A 127 -9.23 -3.26 -31.72
C LEU A 127 -9.82 -4.49 -32.44
N ASP A 128 -9.27 -4.84 -33.61
CA ASP A 128 -9.73 -5.99 -34.41
C ASP A 128 -9.04 -7.31 -34.07
N ARG A 129 -8.06 -7.28 -33.14
CA ARG A 129 -7.31 -8.48 -32.73
C ARG A 129 -8.05 -9.27 -31.64
N LEU A 130 -7.83 -10.57 -31.62
CA LEU A 130 -8.27 -11.43 -30.52
C LEU A 130 -7.33 -11.34 -29.33
N PRO A 131 -7.76 -11.67 -28.09
CA PRO A 131 -6.95 -11.62 -26.88
C PRO A 131 -5.65 -12.44 -26.95
N ASN A 132 -5.61 -13.53 -27.73
CA ASN A 132 -4.39 -14.34 -27.91
C ASN A 132 -3.39 -13.73 -28.89
N GLN A 133 -3.73 -12.64 -29.56
CA GLN A 133 -2.90 -11.94 -30.55
C GLN A 133 -2.31 -10.63 -30.00
N ILE A 134 -2.52 -10.35 -28.74
CA ILE A 134 -2.07 -9.10 -28.06
C ILE A 134 -1.21 -9.43 -26.85
N SER A 135 -0.36 -8.48 -26.47
CA SER A 135 0.53 -8.57 -25.32
C SER A 135 -0.23 -8.54 -23.98
N GLU A 136 0.41 -8.96 -22.89
CA GLU A 136 -0.19 -8.92 -21.55
C GLU A 136 -0.55 -7.49 -21.12
N GLY A 137 0.26 -6.49 -21.45
CA GLY A 137 -0.06 -5.09 -21.18
C GLY A 137 -1.28 -4.59 -21.95
N GLU A 138 -1.45 -5.02 -23.22
CA GLU A 138 -2.65 -4.70 -24.01
C GLU A 138 -3.89 -5.42 -23.46
N LYS A 139 -3.77 -6.66 -22.99
CA LYS A 139 -4.87 -7.37 -22.30
C LYS A 139 -5.31 -6.63 -21.05
N GLN A 140 -4.35 -6.14 -20.27
CA GLN A 140 -4.63 -5.34 -19.06
C GLN A 140 -5.37 -4.05 -19.43
N ARG A 141 -4.86 -3.29 -20.41
CA ARG A 141 -5.53 -2.08 -20.88
C ARG A 141 -6.92 -2.36 -21.46
N ALA A 142 -7.10 -3.46 -22.18
CA ALA A 142 -8.41 -3.87 -22.71
C ALA A 142 -9.42 -4.20 -21.59
N ALA A 143 -8.98 -4.86 -20.51
CA ALA A 143 -9.81 -5.10 -19.34
C ALA A 143 -10.22 -3.80 -18.62
N MET A 144 -9.31 -2.85 -18.54
CA MET A 144 -9.59 -1.50 -18.03
C MET A 144 -10.55 -0.73 -18.95
N ALA A 145 -10.32 -0.77 -20.28
CA ALA A 145 -11.19 -0.13 -21.26
C ALA A 145 -12.64 -0.63 -21.13
N ARG A 146 -12.82 -1.95 -20.97
CA ARG A 146 -14.13 -2.56 -20.73
C ARG A 146 -14.81 -2.08 -19.44
N ALA A 147 -14.01 -1.77 -18.39
CA ALA A 147 -14.54 -1.22 -17.15
C ALA A 147 -14.95 0.26 -17.29
N ILE A 148 -14.14 1.05 -18.00
CA ILE A 148 -14.32 2.50 -18.14
C ILE A 148 -15.46 2.87 -19.09
N VAL A 149 -15.72 2.07 -20.13
CA VAL A 149 -16.64 2.39 -21.25
C VAL A 149 -18.08 2.71 -20.83
N ARG A 150 -18.53 2.20 -19.66
CA ARG A 150 -19.87 2.45 -19.10
C ARG A 150 -19.98 3.72 -18.27
N ASP A 151 -18.88 4.36 -17.91
CA ASP A 151 -18.87 5.53 -17.02
C ASP A 151 -19.56 5.28 -15.65
N PRO A 152 -19.14 4.27 -14.87
CA PRO A 152 -19.77 3.88 -13.61
C PRO A 152 -19.58 4.93 -12.51
N ASN A 153 -20.29 4.75 -11.38
CA ASN A 153 -20.13 5.60 -10.19
C ASN A 153 -18.76 5.46 -9.54
N CYS A 154 -18.14 4.27 -9.58
CA CYS A 154 -16.82 4.02 -9.04
C CYS A 154 -16.12 2.83 -9.68
N PHE A 155 -14.79 2.79 -9.53
CA PHE A 155 -13.93 1.72 -10.03
C PHE A 155 -13.35 0.89 -8.89
N LEU A 156 -13.28 -0.41 -9.10
CA LEU A 156 -12.70 -1.39 -8.18
C LEU A 156 -11.65 -2.21 -8.93
N PHE A 157 -10.43 -2.29 -8.42
CA PHE A 157 -9.32 -3.04 -9.03
C PHE A 157 -8.80 -4.07 -8.04
N ASP A 158 -8.83 -5.34 -8.41
CA ASP A 158 -8.28 -6.45 -7.62
C ASP A 158 -6.94 -6.87 -8.20
N GLU A 159 -5.84 -6.40 -7.62
CA GLU A 159 -4.45 -6.68 -8.03
C GLU A 159 -4.18 -6.47 -9.53
N PRO A 160 -4.45 -5.27 -10.06
CA PRO A 160 -4.49 -5.04 -11.52
C PRO A 160 -3.16 -5.30 -12.23
N LEU A 161 -2.02 -5.21 -11.57
CA LEU A 161 -0.71 -5.33 -12.19
C LEU A 161 0.06 -6.61 -11.80
N SER A 162 -0.56 -7.49 -11.00
CA SER A 162 0.13 -8.66 -10.42
C SER A 162 0.67 -9.66 -11.46
N ARG A 163 0.10 -9.68 -12.68
CA ARG A 163 0.47 -10.61 -13.76
C ARG A 163 1.52 -10.09 -14.72
N LEU A 164 1.87 -8.81 -14.62
CA LEU A 164 2.86 -8.19 -15.49
C LEU A 164 4.27 -8.43 -14.96
N ASP A 165 5.24 -8.54 -15.88
CA ASP A 165 6.65 -8.50 -15.53
C ASP A 165 7.04 -7.14 -14.90
N VAL A 166 8.23 -7.07 -14.33
CA VAL A 166 8.66 -5.90 -13.54
C VAL A 166 8.73 -4.62 -14.38
N GLU A 167 9.25 -4.71 -15.61
CA GLU A 167 9.44 -3.57 -16.50
C GLU A 167 8.11 -3.02 -16.99
N LEU A 168 7.23 -3.90 -17.47
CA LEU A 168 5.91 -3.53 -17.93
C LEU A 168 5.04 -2.98 -16.78
N ARG A 169 5.14 -3.55 -15.58
CA ARG A 169 4.46 -3.06 -14.38
C ARG A 169 4.87 -1.63 -14.05
N GLN A 170 6.17 -1.32 -14.13
CA GLN A 170 6.68 0.02 -13.87
C GLN A 170 6.11 1.05 -14.88
N SER A 171 6.11 0.72 -16.16
CA SER A 171 5.53 1.55 -17.22
C SER A 171 4.01 1.75 -17.02
N MET A 172 3.28 0.67 -16.72
CA MET A 172 1.83 0.70 -16.58
C MET A 172 1.32 1.49 -15.38
N ARG A 173 2.07 1.58 -14.26
CA ARG A 173 1.67 2.36 -13.08
C ARG A 173 1.37 3.82 -13.42
N GLY A 174 2.26 4.47 -14.16
CA GLY A 174 2.09 5.86 -14.58
C GLY A 174 0.86 6.05 -15.47
N GLN A 175 0.72 5.20 -16.48
CA GLN A 175 -0.40 5.25 -17.43
C GLN A 175 -1.76 5.05 -16.74
N ILE A 176 -1.85 4.06 -15.84
CA ILE A 176 -3.10 3.81 -15.09
C ILE A 176 -3.43 4.97 -14.18
N LYS A 177 -2.45 5.53 -13.47
CA LYS A 177 -2.68 6.70 -12.61
C LYS A 177 -3.24 7.88 -13.41
N GLU A 178 -2.65 8.20 -14.55
CA GLU A 178 -3.10 9.29 -15.43
C GLU A 178 -4.54 9.07 -15.90
N VAL A 179 -4.87 7.84 -16.33
CA VAL A 179 -6.23 7.48 -16.74
C VAL A 179 -7.22 7.65 -15.59
N LEU A 180 -6.91 7.13 -14.40
CA LEU A 180 -7.81 7.19 -13.24
C LEU A 180 -8.04 8.63 -12.77
N GLN A 181 -7.02 9.49 -12.77
CA GLN A 181 -7.16 10.91 -12.46
C GLN A 181 -8.06 11.64 -13.47
N GLY A 182 -7.95 11.30 -14.76
CA GLY A 182 -8.81 11.87 -15.82
C GLY A 182 -10.28 11.49 -15.69
N LEU A 183 -10.60 10.35 -15.07
CA LEU A 183 -11.99 9.88 -14.94
C LEU A 183 -12.77 10.54 -13.80
N SER A 184 -12.11 11.19 -12.84
CA SER A 184 -12.74 11.88 -11.69
C SER A 184 -13.74 11.03 -10.90
N LYS A 185 -13.53 9.71 -10.84
CA LYS A 185 -14.36 8.73 -10.10
C LYS A 185 -13.64 8.20 -8.87
N ALA A 186 -14.40 7.87 -7.84
CA ALA A 186 -13.84 7.16 -6.70
C ALA A 186 -13.28 5.80 -7.11
N THR A 187 -12.06 5.51 -6.71
CA THR A 187 -11.37 4.28 -7.10
C THR A 187 -10.79 3.58 -5.89
N VAL A 188 -11.05 2.28 -5.77
CA VAL A 188 -10.40 1.42 -4.78
C VAL A 188 -9.53 0.39 -5.50
N ILE A 189 -8.25 0.35 -5.15
CA ILE A 189 -7.28 -0.61 -5.67
C ILE A 189 -6.84 -1.53 -4.53
N VAL A 190 -6.89 -2.82 -4.75
CA VAL A 190 -6.25 -3.82 -3.88
C VAL A 190 -4.91 -4.19 -4.49
N THR A 191 -3.86 -4.15 -3.70
CA THR A 191 -2.54 -4.65 -4.10
C THR A 191 -1.77 -5.18 -2.89
N HIS A 192 -0.80 -6.05 -3.15
CA HIS A 192 0.23 -6.44 -2.19
C HIS A 192 1.58 -5.78 -2.48
N ASP A 193 1.70 -5.07 -3.60
CA ASP A 193 2.91 -4.34 -4.00
C ASP A 193 2.90 -2.93 -3.38
N GLN A 194 3.86 -2.70 -2.47
CA GLN A 194 3.99 -1.41 -1.79
C GLN A 194 4.29 -0.27 -2.76
N LEU A 195 5.07 -0.54 -3.82
CA LEU A 195 5.44 0.48 -4.79
C LEU A 195 4.24 0.91 -5.63
N GLU A 196 3.33 -0.02 -5.96
CA GLU A 196 2.05 0.33 -6.59
C GLU A 196 1.24 1.27 -5.70
N ALA A 197 1.05 0.91 -4.43
CA ALA A 197 0.30 1.74 -3.50
C ALA A 197 0.94 3.12 -3.32
N LEU A 198 2.28 3.20 -3.14
CA LEU A 198 2.99 4.46 -2.95
C LEU A 198 2.99 5.38 -4.18
N THR A 199 2.88 4.82 -5.40
CA THR A 199 2.96 5.61 -6.64
C THR A 199 1.60 5.97 -7.21
N MET A 200 0.60 5.10 -7.06
CA MET A 200 -0.71 5.26 -7.70
C MET A 200 -1.76 5.91 -6.80
N ALA A 201 -1.70 5.67 -5.48
CA ALA A 201 -2.75 6.10 -4.56
C ALA A 201 -2.60 7.57 -4.13
N ASP A 202 -3.75 8.23 -3.92
CA ASP A 202 -3.85 9.49 -3.17
C ASP A 202 -3.83 9.21 -1.67
N ARG A 203 -4.48 8.12 -1.24
CA ARG A 203 -4.40 7.59 0.13
C ARG A 203 -4.22 6.08 0.13
N ILE A 204 -3.49 5.60 1.14
CA ILE A 204 -3.27 4.18 1.39
C ILE A 204 -3.99 3.80 2.68
N ALA A 205 -4.80 2.76 2.62
CA ALA A 205 -5.38 2.11 3.80
C ALA A 205 -4.62 0.80 4.06
N ILE A 206 -3.84 0.77 5.14
CA ILE A 206 -3.07 -0.42 5.53
C ILE A 206 -3.95 -1.32 6.37
N MET A 207 -4.11 -2.56 5.92
CA MET A 207 -4.92 -3.57 6.58
C MET A 207 -4.07 -4.65 7.24
N LYS A 208 -4.50 -5.06 8.43
CA LYS A 208 -3.96 -6.21 9.17
C LYS A 208 -5.10 -6.94 9.89
N ASP A 209 -5.16 -8.25 9.78
CA ASP A 209 -6.10 -9.12 10.51
C ASP A 209 -7.57 -8.68 10.45
N GLY A 210 -7.98 -8.13 9.30
CA GLY A 210 -9.34 -7.64 9.06
C GLY A 210 -9.61 -6.20 9.52
N LEU A 211 -8.63 -5.51 10.07
CA LEU A 211 -8.71 -4.13 10.56
C LEU A 211 -7.95 -3.18 9.62
N ILE A 212 -8.34 -1.91 9.59
CA ILE A 212 -7.53 -0.84 9.04
C ILE A 212 -6.66 -0.27 10.17
N GLU A 213 -5.35 -0.41 10.04
CA GLU A 213 -4.36 0.08 11.00
C GLU A 213 -4.06 1.57 10.83
N GLN A 214 -4.03 2.04 9.56
CA GLN A 214 -3.79 3.44 9.22
C GLN A 214 -4.36 3.76 7.84
N VAL A 215 -4.91 4.96 7.70
CA VAL A 215 -5.23 5.58 6.41
C VAL A 215 -4.53 6.93 6.34
N GLY A 216 -3.86 7.21 5.23
CA GLY A 216 -3.18 8.49 5.01
C GLY A 216 -2.58 8.58 3.62
N SER A 217 -2.05 9.75 3.26
CA SER A 217 -1.28 9.90 2.03
C SER A 217 -0.04 8.97 2.05
N PRO A 218 0.52 8.59 0.90
CA PRO A 218 1.75 7.81 0.82
C PRO A 218 2.87 8.37 1.69
N HIS A 219 3.05 9.69 1.66
CA HIS A 219 4.04 10.37 2.49
C HIS A 219 3.75 10.24 4.00
N GLU A 220 2.50 10.44 4.43
CA GLU A 220 2.12 10.34 5.85
C GLU A 220 2.32 8.93 6.40
N VAL A 221 1.89 7.92 5.64
CA VAL A 221 2.03 6.52 6.06
C VAL A 221 3.50 6.11 6.18
N PHE A 222 4.35 6.59 5.25
CA PHE A 222 5.80 6.34 5.27
C PHE A 222 6.52 7.12 6.37
N ALA A 223 6.26 8.43 6.49
CA ALA A 223 6.97 9.32 7.41
C ALA A 223 6.41 9.26 8.84
N LYS A 224 5.13 8.92 9.00
CA LYS A 224 4.42 8.91 10.28
C LYS A 224 3.61 7.62 10.44
N PRO A 225 4.26 6.44 10.56
CA PRO A 225 3.54 5.17 10.77
C PRO A 225 2.81 5.19 12.13
N ALA A 226 1.54 4.75 12.16
CA ALA A 226 0.72 4.79 13.37
C ALA A 226 1.17 3.77 14.43
N ASN A 227 1.83 2.71 14.01
CA ASN A 227 2.31 1.66 14.90
C ASN A 227 3.53 0.94 14.30
N ALA A 228 4.15 0.07 15.09
CA ALA A 228 5.32 -0.71 14.70
C ALA A 228 5.05 -1.64 13.50
N PHE A 229 3.82 -2.16 13.38
CA PHE A 229 3.44 -2.97 12.22
C PHE A 229 3.49 -2.15 10.93
N VAL A 230 2.83 -1.00 10.89
CA VAL A 230 2.85 -0.11 9.71
C VAL A 230 4.28 0.31 9.38
N ALA A 231 5.07 0.65 10.39
CA ALA A 231 6.47 1.06 10.25
C ALA A 231 7.34 -0.02 9.57
N SER A 232 7.18 -1.28 9.99
CA SER A 232 7.92 -2.42 9.43
C SER A 232 7.37 -2.86 8.09
N PHE A 233 6.05 -2.71 7.88
CA PHE A 233 5.40 -3.16 6.66
C PHE A 233 5.68 -2.24 5.47
N ILE A 234 5.77 -0.90 5.67
CA ILE A 234 6.00 0.08 4.60
C ILE A 234 7.48 0.44 4.45
N GLY A 235 7.98 0.24 3.24
CA GLY A 235 9.34 0.62 2.81
C GLY A 235 10.25 -0.58 2.56
N THR A 236 11.14 -0.40 1.58
CA THR A 236 12.16 -1.39 1.19
C THR A 236 13.53 -0.70 1.17
N PRO A 237 14.49 -1.19 1.96
CA PRO A 237 14.39 -2.25 2.96
C PRO A 237 13.51 -1.86 4.17
N GLN A 238 13.00 -2.87 4.89
CA GLN A 238 12.12 -2.66 6.04
C GLN A 238 12.79 -1.86 7.16
N MET A 239 11.99 -1.12 7.95
CA MET A 239 12.46 -0.40 9.15
C MET A 239 13.04 -1.38 10.17
N ASN A 240 14.17 -1.02 10.77
CA ASN A 240 14.69 -1.72 11.94
C ASN A 240 13.79 -1.40 13.14
N LEU A 241 13.34 -2.43 13.83
CA LEU A 241 12.61 -2.33 15.10
C LEU A 241 13.50 -2.89 16.18
N LEU A 242 13.98 -2.04 17.07
CA LEU A 242 14.93 -2.38 18.13
C LEU A 242 14.25 -2.24 19.49
N GLU A 243 14.29 -3.27 20.31
CA GLU A 243 13.84 -3.16 21.70
C GLU A 243 14.76 -2.22 22.49
N ALA A 244 14.17 -1.37 23.28
CA ALA A 244 14.89 -0.42 24.14
C ALA A 244 14.25 -0.34 25.52
N ASP A 245 15.09 -0.10 26.52
CA ASP A 245 14.66 0.23 27.87
C ASP A 245 14.60 1.77 28.00
N LEU A 246 13.42 2.29 28.29
CA LEU A 246 13.16 3.71 28.51
C LEU A 246 13.31 4.06 30.00
N LYS A 247 14.11 5.06 30.30
CA LYS A 247 14.18 5.72 31.59
C LYS A 247 13.75 7.17 31.45
N THR A 248 12.80 7.60 32.25
CA THR A 248 12.34 8.99 32.31
C THR A 248 12.84 9.62 33.59
N PHE A 249 13.24 10.90 33.52
CA PHE A 249 13.75 11.68 34.64
C PHE A 249 12.73 12.74 35.07
N ALA A 250 12.84 13.18 36.31
CA ALA A 250 11.92 14.17 36.89
C ALA A 250 11.99 15.56 36.22
N ASP A 251 13.06 15.85 35.49
CA ASP A 251 13.26 17.08 34.72
C ASP A 251 12.55 17.03 33.32
N GLY A 252 11.85 15.95 33.03
CA GLY A 252 11.18 15.75 31.73
C GLY A 252 12.11 15.26 30.61
N THR A 253 13.35 14.89 30.94
CA THR A 253 14.23 14.21 29.98
C THR A 253 13.99 12.70 29.99
N ALA A 254 14.35 12.02 28.90
CA ALA A 254 14.28 10.57 28.81
C ALA A 254 15.54 10.03 28.13
N GLU A 255 16.00 8.90 28.61
CA GLU A 255 17.12 8.15 28.06
C GLU A 255 16.64 6.77 27.60
N MET A 256 17.04 6.38 26.42
CA MET A 256 16.73 5.04 25.87
C MET A 256 18.00 4.22 25.71
N THR A 257 17.98 3.01 26.24
CA THR A 257 19.09 2.07 26.15
C THR A 257 18.71 0.95 25.18
N VAL A 258 19.43 0.84 24.05
CA VAL A 258 19.28 -0.24 23.07
C VAL A 258 20.48 -1.17 23.19
N ALA A 259 20.25 -2.44 23.46
CA ALA A 259 21.32 -3.45 23.55
C ALA A 259 22.48 -3.01 24.49
N GLY A 260 22.17 -2.36 25.60
CA GLY A 260 23.16 -1.85 26.55
C GLY A 260 23.82 -0.53 26.16
N ILE A 261 23.44 0.08 25.05
CA ILE A 261 24.01 1.35 24.55
C ILE A 261 22.99 2.48 24.79
N ASN A 262 23.42 3.52 25.48
CA ASN A 262 22.60 4.69 25.70
C ASN A 262 22.49 5.51 24.41
N LEU A 263 21.31 5.48 23.80
CA LEU A 263 20.96 6.35 22.70
C LEU A 263 20.37 7.64 23.27
N ALA A 264 21.10 8.74 23.17
CA ALA A 264 20.56 10.06 23.42
C ALA A 264 19.63 10.45 22.27
N ILE A 265 18.42 9.91 22.25
CA ILE A 265 17.39 10.33 21.30
C ILE A 265 16.76 11.58 21.91
N ARG A 266 16.70 12.64 21.11
CA ARG A 266 15.99 13.86 21.48
C ARG A 266 14.53 13.49 21.73
N THR A 267 14.13 13.45 22.98
CA THR A 267 12.79 13.01 23.37
C THR A 267 11.81 14.15 23.10
N ASP A 268 10.83 13.88 22.25
CA ASP A 268 9.62 14.68 22.20
C ASP A 268 8.94 14.65 23.57
N ALA A 269 8.26 15.73 23.94
CA ALA A 269 7.52 15.82 25.21
C ALA A 269 6.55 14.64 25.42
N ALA A 270 6.12 13.97 24.35
CA ALA A 270 5.30 12.77 24.40
C ALA A 270 6.05 11.54 24.93
N VAL A 271 7.31 11.34 24.54
CA VAL A 271 8.15 10.23 25.04
C VAL A 271 8.49 10.42 26.51
N ALA A 272 8.72 11.67 26.94
CA ALA A 272 8.98 11.99 28.35
C ALA A 272 7.78 11.70 29.28
N ARG A 273 6.57 11.60 28.73
CA ARG A 273 5.34 11.25 29.47
C ARG A 273 5.09 9.74 29.57
N LEU A 274 5.86 8.91 28.86
CA LEU A 274 5.75 7.46 28.98
C LEU A 274 6.23 7.03 30.36
N GLN A 275 5.63 5.98 30.88
CA GLN A 275 6.16 5.32 32.06
C GLN A 275 7.46 4.59 31.70
N PRO A 276 8.46 4.56 32.60
CA PRO A 276 9.66 3.77 32.41
C PRO A 276 9.31 2.30 32.08
N GLY A 277 10.01 1.73 31.10
CA GLY A 277 9.74 0.37 30.67
C GLY A 277 10.25 0.07 29.28
N LYS A 278 9.79 -1.05 28.71
CA LYS A 278 10.18 -1.45 27.36
C LYS A 278 9.42 -0.67 26.30
N VAL A 279 10.16 -0.15 25.33
CA VAL A 279 9.67 0.51 24.12
C VAL A 279 10.35 -0.10 22.91
N THR A 280 9.82 0.18 21.72
CA THR A 280 10.47 -0.18 20.45
C THR A 280 10.94 1.09 19.74
N ILE A 281 12.19 1.10 19.31
CA ILE A 281 12.74 2.18 18.48
C ILE A 281 12.72 1.71 17.03
N GLY A 282 12.11 2.52 16.15
CA GLY A 282 12.08 2.31 14.72
C GLY A 282 13.06 3.22 14.00
N VAL A 283 13.99 2.64 13.25
CA VAL A 283 14.96 3.40 12.43
C VAL A 283 15.00 2.80 11.02
N ARG A 284 14.78 3.65 10.01
CA ARG A 284 14.89 3.18 8.62
C ARG A 284 16.35 2.90 8.27
N PRO A 285 16.64 1.90 7.41
CA PRO A 285 18.00 1.55 7.02
C PRO A 285 18.84 2.72 6.46
N ARG A 286 18.19 3.67 5.77
CA ARG A 286 18.84 4.88 5.23
C ARG A 286 18.99 6.01 6.26
N ALA A 287 18.39 5.86 7.43
CA ALA A 287 18.52 6.84 8.53
C ALA A 287 19.68 6.54 9.48
N PHE A 288 20.52 5.57 9.14
CA PHE A 288 21.78 5.33 9.84
C PHE A 288 22.94 5.99 9.11
N THR A 289 23.86 6.56 9.87
CA THR A 289 25.17 7.00 9.39
C THR A 289 26.24 6.10 10.03
N ALA A 290 27.07 5.47 9.20
CA ALA A 290 28.24 4.76 9.68
C ALA A 290 29.33 5.78 10.08
N THR A 291 29.91 5.64 11.28
CA THR A 291 30.94 6.52 11.83
C THR A 291 32.19 5.73 12.17
N ASP A 292 33.37 6.38 12.07
CA ASP A 292 34.65 5.74 12.38
C ASP A 292 34.85 5.54 13.89
N THR A 293 34.18 6.34 14.71
CA THR A 293 34.29 6.31 16.17
C THR A 293 33.03 5.79 16.84
N GLY A 294 33.21 4.95 17.86
CA GLY A 294 32.14 4.44 18.72
C GLY A 294 31.79 5.44 19.84
N ASP A 295 31.27 6.61 19.48
CA ASP A 295 30.85 7.66 20.44
C ASP A 295 29.53 7.29 21.14
N ARG A 296 29.17 8.06 22.18
CA ARG A 296 27.84 7.98 22.79
C ARG A 296 26.76 8.20 21.72
N GLY A 297 25.77 7.27 21.69
CA GLY A 297 24.67 7.30 20.73
C GLY A 297 24.93 6.58 19.41
N THR A 298 26.00 5.77 19.32
CA THR A 298 26.21 4.83 18.21
C THR A 298 25.90 3.40 18.63
N ILE A 299 25.35 2.62 17.72
CA ILE A 299 25.11 1.17 17.89
C ILE A 299 26.26 0.44 17.19
N SER A 300 27.05 -0.32 17.96
CA SER A 300 28.09 -1.16 17.39
C SER A 300 27.50 -2.48 16.90
N ALA A 301 27.76 -2.80 15.63
CA ALA A 301 27.30 -4.03 14.97
C ALA A 301 28.40 -4.57 14.05
N ARG A 302 28.36 -5.87 13.75
CA ARG A 302 29.26 -6.53 12.80
C ARG A 302 28.53 -6.86 11.52
N ALA A 303 29.07 -6.50 10.38
CA ALA A 303 28.52 -6.82 9.07
C ALA A 303 28.54 -8.34 8.83
N GLU A 304 27.39 -8.95 8.56
CA GLU A 304 27.24 -10.39 8.27
C GLU A 304 27.01 -10.67 6.79
N LEU A 305 26.19 -9.81 6.10
CA LEU A 305 25.88 -9.96 4.68
C LEU A 305 25.87 -8.57 4.02
N ILE A 306 26.34 -8.54 2.78
CA ILE A 306 26.43 -7.31 1.99
C ILE A 306 25.74 -7.55 0.65
N GLU A 307 24.72 -6.75 0.37
CA GLU A 307 23.90 -6.82 -0.86
C GLU A 307 24.06 -5.53 -1.66
N PRO A 308 24.80 -5.54 -2.78
CA PRO A 308 24.88 -4.39 -3.68
C PRO A 308 23.52 -4.13 -4.34
N MET A 309 23.01 -2.89 -4.25
CA MET A 309 21.76 -2.44 -4.85
C MET A 309 21.97 -1.37 -5.94
N GLY A 310 23.06 -1.45 -6.68
CA GLY A 310 23.43 -0.47 -7.70
C GLY A 310 24.15 0.74 -7.10
N ALA A 311 23.48 1.86 -6.88
CA ALA A 311 24.06 3.07 -6.31
C ALA A 311 24.29 2.98 -4.80
N GLU A 312 23.59 2.07 -4.13
CA GLU A 312 23.61 1.84 -2.69
C GLU A 312 24.04 0.41 -2.37
N THR A 313 24.36 0.16 -1.12
CA THR A 313 24.66 -1.17 -0.59
C THR A 313 23.85 -1.39 0.68
N LEU A 314 23.07 -2.47 0.73
CA LEU A 314 22.40 -2.92 1.93
C LEU A 314 23.34 -3.82 2.73
N ILE A 315 23.53 -3.50 3.99
CA ILE A 315 24.33 -4.25 4.93
C ILE A 315 23.41 -4.85 5.99
N HIS A 316 23.47 -6.16 6.14
CA HIS A 316 22.89 -6.85 7.27
C HIS A 316 23.98 -6.98 8.32
N ALA A 317 23.75 -6.42 9.48
CA ALA A 317 24.69 -6.40 10.59
C ALA A 317 24.02 -6.92 11.85
N ARG A 318 24.82 -7.45 12.77
CA ARG A 318 24.36 -7.95 14.06
C ARG A 318 25.08 -7.27 15.20
N THR A 319 24.34 -6.85 16.22
CA THR A 319 24.90 -6.29 17.45
C THR A 319 25.48 -7.40 18.33
N ALA A 320 26.33 -7.03 19.29
CA ALA A 320 26.86 -7.97 20.30
C ALA A 320 25.74 -8.61 21.16
N ALA A 321 24.60 -7.92 21.31
CA ALA A 321 23.41 -8.44 22.00
C ALA A 321 22.52 -9.32 21.10
N GLY A 322 22.91 -9.59 19.85
CA GLY A 322 22.20 -10.45 18.92
C GLY A 322 21.07 -9.78 18.12
N ALA A 323 20.90 -8.47 18.21
CA ALA A 323 19.89 -7.77 17.42
C ALA A 323 20.36 -7.60 15.96
N ASP A 324 19.47 -7.89 15.01
CA ASP A 324 19.71 -7.69 13.58
C ASP A 324 19.45 -6.23 13.21
N ILE A 325 20.38 -5.61 12.46
CA ILE A 325 20.28 -4.26 11.96
C ILE A 325 20.54 -4.25 10.45
N ARG A 326 19.67 -3.59 9.71
CA ARG A 326 19.84 -3.32 8.27
C ARG A 326 20.26 -1.86 8.10
N VAL A 327 21.31 -1.64 7.31
CA VAL A 327 21.83 -0.31 7.04
C VAL A 327 22.02 -0.16 5.54
N VAL A 328 21.64 0.98 5.00
CA VAL A 328 21.92 1.32 3.61
C VAL A 328 23.01 2.38 3.59
N VAL A 329 24.08 2.07 2.90
CA VAL A 329 25.22 2.98 2.70
C VAL A 329 25.40 3.30 1.24
N THR A 330 26.11 4.38 0.92
CA THR A 330 26.48 4.71 -0.45
C THR A 330 27.55 3.74 -0.95
N ARG A 331 27.61 3.50 -2.27
CA ARG A 331 28.58 2.60 -2.89
C ARG A 331 30.05 3.00 -2.61
N SER A 332 30.31 4.26 -2.29
CA SER A 332 31.65 4.75 -1.92
C SER A 332 32.12 4.23 -0.56
N GLN A 333 31.22 3.89 0.33
CA GLN A 333 31.54 3.27 1.63
C GLN A 333 31.71 1.75 1.43
N ARG A 334 32.98 1.35 1.26
CA ARG A 334 33.32 -0.07 1.08
C ARG A 334 33.37 -0.76 2.44
N VAL A 335 32.36 -1.54 2.74
CA VAL A 335 32.29 -2.38 3.94
C VAL A 335 32.59 -3.83 3.55
N LYS A 336 33.27 -4.57 4.43
CA LYS A 336 33.55 -6.01 4.26
C LYS A 336 32.75 -6.84 5.27
N VAL A 337 32.42 -8.07 4.89
CA VAL A 337 31.85 -9.03 5.83
C VAL A 337 32.80 -9.24 6.98
N GLY A 338 32.26 -9.26 8.20
CA GLY A 338 33.03 -9.34 9.45
C GLY A 338 33.52 -7.99 9.99
N GLU A 339 33.38 -6.91 9.25
CA GLU A 339 33.80 -5.57 9.68
C GLU A 339 32.90 -5.02 10.78
N ALA A 340 33.51 -4.37 11.76
CA ALA A 340 32.76 -3.67 12.82
C ALA A 340 32.27 -2.32 12.33
N LEU A 341 31.01 -2.03 12.55
CA LEU A 341 30.35 -0.78 12.18
C LEU A 341 29.86 -0.08 13.44
N ASN A 342 30.07 1.25 13.49
CA ASN A 342 29.44 2.10 14.47
C ASN A 342 28.35 2.92 13.79
N LEU A 343 27.09 2.65 14.13
CA LEU A 343 25.91 3.13 13.44
C LEU A 343 25.20 4.17 14.29
N ARG A 344 25.14 5.40 13.79
CA ARG A 344 24.42 6.49 14.44
C ARG A 344 23.05 6.65 13.77
N PRO A 345 21.93 6.45 14.50
CA PRO A 345 20.60 6.75 13.97
C PRO A 345 20.41 8.28 13.88
N ASP A 346 19.74 8.74 12.82
CA ASP A 346 19.29 10.13 12.73
C ASP A 346 18.13 10.36 13.73
N PRO A 347 18.29 11.23 14.75
CA PRO A 347 17.24 11.46 15.74
C PRO A 347 15.93 12.00 15.14
N ARG A 348 15.98 12.69 13.98
CA ARG A 348 14.80 13.26 13.31
C ARG A 348 14.00 12.21 12.56
N GLN A 349 14.62 11.07 12.23
CA GLN A 349 14.03 9.95 11.49
C GLN A 349 13.87 8.70 12.37
N THR A 350 14.02 8.89 13.68
CA THR A 350 13.81 7.82 14.66
C THR A 350 12.39 7.88 15.19
N HIS A 351 11.72 6.74 15.22
CA HIS A 351 10.37 6.58 15.74
C HIS A 351 10.41 5.83 17.06
N VAL A 352 9.50 6.18 17.98
CA VAL A 352 9.32 5.46 19.23
C VAL A 352 7.92 4.86 19.27
N PHE A 353 7.84 3.59 19.62
CA PHE A 353 6.58 2.87 19.82
C PHE A 353 6.51 2.39 21.26
N ASP A 354 5.35 2.53 21.88
CA ASP A 354 5.09 2.06 23.25
C ASP A 354 5.07 0.52 23.34
N GLY A 355 4.87 -0.01 24.55
CA GLY A 355 4.81 -1.44 24.80
C GLY A 355 3.66 -2.16 24.07
N ALA A 356 2.64 -1.43 23.58
CA ALA A 356 1.57 -1.95 22.73
C ALA A 356 1.88 -1.81 21.23
N GLY A 357 3.04 -1.26 20.88
CA GLY A 357 3.48 -1.01 19.52
C GLY A 357 2.86 0.22 18.87
N LYS A 358 2.16 1.09 19.60
CA LYS A 358 1.61 2.35 19.08
C LYS A 358 2.69 3.42 19.00
N ALA A 359 2.65 4.24 17.95
CA ALA A 359 3.58 5.34 17.79
C ALA A 359 3.38 6.41 18.86
N VAL A 360 4.45 6.78 19.52
CA VAL A 360 4.49 7.87 20.50
C VAL A 360 4.84 9.16 19.78
N ARG A 361 3.92 10.12 19.80
CA ARG A 361 4.06 11.41 19.10
C ARG A 361 3.56 12.53 19.96
N SER A 362 4.19 13.70 19.81
CA SER A 362 3.74 14.99 20.37
C SER A 362 2.49 15.51 19.64
#